data_1a039ccc2a81441c6ae2a1dad8792c73
#
_entry.id   1a039ccc2a81441c6ae2a1dad8792c73
#
_cell.length_a   1.000
_cell.length_b   1.000
_cell.length_c   1.000
_cell.angle_alpha   90.00
_cell.angle_beta   90.00
_cell.angle_gamma   90.00
#
_symmetry.space_group_name_H-M   'P 1'
#
loop_
_entity.id
_entity.type
_entity.pdbx_description
1 polymer ?
#
loop_
_entity_poly.entity_id
_entity_poly.type
_entity_poly.pdbx_seq_one_letter_code
_entity_poly.pdbx_strand_id
1 'polypeptide(L)'
;MSSKSKALAVAAALTLAGGLSTVGTVAASAATPQCGNACVEVYSMKYATPASLGFVETVFLGIPVRGVPTIVQKASGSDPAEDLIVPLGGPVPVSQFYAEGMVSAAVDEHYGSEPAVQIEYAPYGKPTGLCTAVATTAYQDEGLSLQPCSAPGTTVWIIDVADSPATAPTYFPIVNGSDTDFVHPFAMTILGNPADQLFTPIIMQHLTGNPGSVPANQLWGAAHGTV
;
A
#
# COMPACT_ATOMS: atom_id res chain seq x y z
N MET A 1 -8.42 -26.93 -73.24
CA MET A 1 -9.19 -25.84 -72.66
C MET A 1 -9.22 -26.12 -71.15
N SER A 2 -8.57 -25.47 -70.48
CA SER A 2 -8.50 -24.26 -69.75
C SER A 2 -8.06 -24.61 -68.31
N SER A 3 -6.86 -24.54 -68.12
CA SER A 3 -6.14 -23.87 -67.05
C SER A 3 -6.93 -22.89 -66.19
N LYS A 4 -7.19 -23.27 -64.94
CA LYS A 4 -7.45 -22.29 -63.83
C LYS A 4 -7.37 -23.01 -62.51
N SER A 5 -6.53 -22.56 -61.69
CA SER A 5 -6.48 -22.77 -60.25
C SER A 5 -5.10 -23.15 -59.73
N LYS A 6 -4.17 -22.23 -59.86
CA LYS A 6 -2.89 -22.35 -59.15
C LYS A 6 -2.47 -21.01 -58.57
N ALA A 7 -3.37 -20.31 -57.94
CA ALA A 7 -3.01 -19.00 -57.41
C ALA A 7 -3.50 -18.77 -55.94
N LEU A 8 -3.90 -19.80 -55.25
CA LEU A 8 -4.49 -19.59 -53.91
C LEU A 8 -3.77 -20.30 -52.75
N ALA A 9 -2.62 -20.90 -52.99
CA ALA A 9 -1.96 -21.69 -51.95
C ALA A 9 -0.80 -20.97 -51.22
N VAL A 10 -0.45 -19.76 -51.62
CA VAL A 10 0.74 -19.09 -51.06
C VAL A 10 0.41 -18.04 -50.01
N ALA A 11 -0.83 -17.61 -49.91
CA ALA A 11 -1.20 -16.56 -48.96
C ALA A 11 -1.50 -17.04 -47.53
N ALA A 12 -1.69 -18.34 -47.37
CA ALA A 12 -2.09 -18.89 -46.05
C ALA A 12 -0.91 -19.24 -45.12
N ALA A 13 0.30 -19.35 -45.69
CA ALA A 13 1.47 -19.75 -44.87
C ALA A 13 2.18 -18.60 -44.18
N LEU A 14 1.94 -17.37 -44.59
CA LEU A 14 2.58 -16.20 -44.02
C LEU A 14 1.85 -15.62 -42.79
N THR A 15 0.60 -15.95 -42.62
CA THR A 15 -0.18 -15.45 -41.48
C THR A 15 0.01 -16.29 -40.21
N LEU A 16 0.47 -17.51 -40.33
CA LEU A 16 0.74 -18.36 -39.19
C LEU A 16 2.07 -18.04 -38.48
N ALA A 17 3.03 -17.46 -39.19
CA ALA A 17 4.29 -17.09 -38.57
C ALA A 17 4.21 -15.76 -37.81
N GLY A 18 3.26 -14.89 -38.17
CA GLY A 18 3.05 -13.61 -37.47
C GLY A 18 2.20 -13.75 -36.19
N GLY A 19 1.40 -14.80 -36.09
CA GLY A 19 0.51 -14.99 -34.95
C GLY A 19 1.20 -15.56 -33.71
N LEU A 20 2.30 -16.26 -33.88
CA LEU A 20 3.03 -16.86 -32.76
C LEU A 20 3.97 -15.89 -32.05
N SER A 21 4.38 -14.82 -32.71
CA SER A 21 5.24 -13.83 -32.08
C SER A 21 4.47 -12.80 -31.22
N THR A 22 3.17 -12.72 -31.38
CA THR A 22 2.35 -11.80 -30.57
C THR A 22 1.79 -12.44 -29.30
N VAL A 23 1.78 -13.76 -29.22
CA VAL A 23 1.29 -14.46 -28.01
C VAL A 23 2.29 -14.37 -26.85
N GLY A 24 3.59 -14.20 -27.16
CA GLY A 24 4.64 -14.07 -26.14
C GLY A 24 4.69 -12.72 -25.46
N THR A 25 4.12 -11.68 -26.07
CA THR A 25 4.16 -10.32 -25.50
C THR A 25 2.90 -9.94 -24.74
N VAL A 26 1.84 -10.71 -24.87
CA VAL A 26 0.59 -10.44 -24.14
C VAL A 26 0.62 -11.00 -22.72
N ALA A 27 1.49 -11.96 -22.45
CA ALA A 27 1.62 -12.54 -21.11
C ALA A 27 2.35 -11.64 -20.11
N ALA A 28 2.93 -10.54 -20.56
CA ALA A 28 3.62 -9.58 -19.70
C ALA A 28 2.83 -8.29 -19.46
N SER A 29 1.57 -8.26 -19.85
CA SER A 29 0.67 -7.23 -19.37
C SER A 29 0.23 -7.62 -17.97
N ALA A 30 1.13 -7.45 -16.99
CA ALA A 30 0.66 -7.22 -15.64
C ALA A 30 -0.49 -6.21 -15.77
N ALA A 31 -1.64 -6.54 -15.23
CA ALA A 31 -2.78 -5.65 -15.32
C ALA A 31 -2.35 -4.31 -14.72
N THR A 32 -2.22 -3.30 -15.56
CA THR A 32 -1.90 -1.94 -15.10
C THR A 32 -2.97 -1.59 -14.08
N PRO A 33 -2.62 -1.15 -12.85
CA PRO A 33 -3.62 -0.73 -11.89
C PRO A 33 -4.55 0.25 -12.56
N GLN A 34 -5.85 0.08 -12.35
CA GLN A 34 -6.83 0.95 -13.01
C GLN A 34 -6.74 2.40 -12.55
N CYS A 35 -6.12 2.65 -11.41
CA CYS A 35 -5.80 3.98 -10.90
C CYS A 35 -4.55 4.60 -11.54
N GLY A 36 -3.75 3.84 -12.30
CA GLY A 36 -2.55 4.35 -12.99
C GLY A 36 -1.64 5.14 -12.06
N ASN A 37 -1.20 6.31 -12.50
CA ASN A 37 -0.34 7.21 -11.70
C ASN A 37 -1.01 7.78 -10.43
N ALA A 38 -2.27 7.49 -10.19
CA ALA A 38 -2.99 7.89 -8.98
C ALA A 38 -2.88 6.86 -7.86
N CYS A 39 -2.38 5.66 -8.15
CA CYS A 39 -2.06 4.68 -7.12
C CYS A 39 -0.80 5.12 -6.38
N VAL A 40 -0.93 5.29 -5.09
CA VAL A 40 0.21 5.52 -4.20
C VAL A 40 0.33 4.32 -3.29
N GLU A 41 1.44 3.64 -3.38
CA GLU A 41 1.79 2.51 -2.53
C GLU A 41 2.61 2.98 -1.33
N VAL A 42 2.36 2.38 -0.18
CA VAL A 42 3.14 2.59 1.05
C VAL A 42 4.20 1.50 1.14
N TYR A 43 5.44 1.88 1.34
CA TYR A 43 6.56 0.94 1.38
C TYR A 43 7.49 1.21 2.55
N SER A 44 8.17 0.17 3.01
CA SER A 44 9.08 0.26 4.16
C SER A 44 10.45 0.77 3.79
N MET A 45 10.97 1.73 4.55
CA MET A 45 12.38 2.17 4.45
C MET A 45 13.36 1.02 4.68
N LYS A 46 13.07 0.10 5.60
CA LYS A 46 13.98 -0.98 5.99
C LYS A 46 14.43 -1.85 4.82
N TYR A 47 13.59 -1.99 3.80
CA TYR A 47 13.83 -2.89 2.67
C TYR A 47 13.89 -2.18 1.32
N ALA A 48 13.62 -0.88 1.29
CA ALA A 48 13.73 -0.10 0.08
C ALA A 48 15.20 0.07 -0.35
N THR A 49 15.42 0.07 -1.66
CA THR A 49 16.71 0.38 -2.28
C THR A 49 16.53 1.48 -3.31
N PRO A 50 17.59 2.19 -3.74
CA PRO A 50 17.47 3.18 -4.80
C PRO A 50 16.90 2.67 -6.12
N ALA A 51 16.96 1.34 -6.34
CA ALA A 51 16.50 0.70 -7.57
C ALA A 51 15.13 0.00 -7.44
N SER A 52 14.58 -0.10 -6.21
CA SER A 52 13.33 -0.83 -5.95
C SER A 52 12.70 -0.35 -4.64
N LEU A 53 11.37 -0.25 -4.61
CA LEU A 53 10.63 -0.01 -3.38
C LEU A 53 10.80 -1.17 -2.38
N GLY A 54 11.26 -2.31 -2.85
CA GLY A 54 11.45 -3.51 -2.04
C GLY A 54 10.11 -4.17 -1.70
N PHE A 55 9.56 -3.84 -0.55
CA PHE A 55 8.31 -4.43 -0.07
C PHE A 55 7.28 -3.33 0.18
N VAL A 56 6.09 -3.51 -0.39
CA VAL A 56 4.94 -2.62 -0.24
C VAL A 56 3.92 -3.21 0.74
N GLU A 57 3.12 -2.34 1.33
CA GLU A 57 1.96 -2.74 2.10
C GLU A 57 0.90 -3.34 1.19
N THR A 58 0.32 -4.46 1.58
CA THR A 58 -0.69 -5.19 0.78
C THR A 58 -1.63 -6.01 1.66
N VAL A 59 -2.77 -6.42 1.11
CA VAL A 59 -3.69 -7.36 1.75
C VAL A 59 -3.21 -8.78 1.51
N PHE A 60 -3.16 -9.62 2.54
CA PHE A 60 -2.87 -11.03 2.40
C PHE A 60 -4.14 -11.82 2.10
N LEU A 61 -4.30 -12.31 0.88
CA LEU A 61 -5.43 -13.13 0.43
C LEU A 61 -5.29 -14.62 0.72
N GLY A 62 -4.22 -15.03 1.45
CA GLY A 62 -4.04 -16.39 1.91
C GLY A 62 -5.08 -16.80 2.97
N ILE A 63 -4.70 -17.73 3.86
CA ILE A 63 -5.58 -18.13 4.96
C ILE A 63 -5.58 -16.99 5.99
N PRO A 64 -6.73 -16.28 6.18
CA PRO A 64 -6.78 -15.15 7.07
C PRO A 64 -6.58 -15.60 8.52
N VAL A 65 -5.86 -14.82 9.29
CA VAL A 65 -5.73 -15.03 10.73
C VAL A 65 -7.08 -14.74 11.38
N ARG A 66 -7.66 -15.74 12.06
CA ARG A 66 -8.97 -15.63 12.73
C ARG A 66 -10.12 -15.19 11.81
N GLY A 67 -10.02 -15.48 10.49
CA GLY A 67 -11.07 -15.12 9.54
C GLY A 67 -11.07 -13.65 9.11
N VAL A 68 -10.08 -12.86 9.50
CA VAL A 68 -9.95 -11.44 9.14
C VAL A 68 -8.79 -11.27 8.17
N PRO A 69 -8.97 -10.54 7.05
CA PRO A 69 -7.86 -10.19 6.18
C PRO A 69 -6.73 -9.51 6.97
N THR A 70 -5.51 -9.94 6.75
CA THR A 70 -4.33 -9.42 7.44
C THR A 70 -3.55 -8.52 6.50
N ILE A 71 -3.09 -7.40 6.99
CA ILE A 71 -2.23 -6.50 6.25
C ILE A 71 -0.78 -6.94 6.43
N VAL A 72 -0.08 -7.08 5.34
CA VAL A 72 1.28 -7.61 5.31
C VAL A 72 2.15 -6.79 4.39
N GLN A 73 3.45 -7.03 4.44
CA GLN A 73 4.38 -6.59 3.40
C GLN A 73 4.72 -7.72 2.45
N LYS A 74 4.66 -7.44 1.18
CA LYS A 74 5.11 -8.32 0.10
C LYS A 74 6.04 -7.58 -0.85
N ALA A 75 6.73 -8.32 -1.70
CA ALA A 75 7.51 -7.74 -2.78
C ALA A 75 6.59 -6.92 -3.70
N SER A 76 7.07 -5.74 -4.08
CA SER A 76 6.34 -4.83 -4.98
C SER A 76 5.94 -5.53 -6.27
N GLY A 77 4.73 -5.28 -6.75
CA GLY A 77 4.18 -5.86 -7.98
C GLY A 77 3.80 -7.32 -7.90
N SER A 78 3.68 -7.89 -6.69
CA SER A 78 3.46 -9.32 -6.52
C SER A 78 2.06 -9.80 -6.91
N ASP A 79 1.02 -9.07 -6.61
CA ASP A 79 -0.37 -9.43 -6.95
C ASP A 79 -1.31 -8.22 -6.90
N PRO A 80 -1.79 -7.73 -8.07
CA PRO A 80 -2.73 -6.62 -8.11
C PRO A 80 -4.07 -6.86 -7.40
N ALA A 81 -4.42 -8.13 -7.13
CA ALA A 81 -5.61 -8.43 -6.34
C ALA A 81 -5.46 -8.07 -4.85
N GLU A 82 -4.25 -7.83 -4.40
CA GLU A 82 -3.93 -7.52 -3.01
C GLU A 82 -3.60 -6.03 -2.77
N ASP A 83 -3.73 -5.18 -3.80
CA ASP A 83 -3.28 -3.79 -3.76
C ASP A 83 -3.99 -2.96 -2.70
N LEU A 84 -3.18 -2.18 -2.00
CA LEU A 84 -3.60 -1.10 -1.11
C LEU A 84 -3.12 0.22 -1.71
N ILE A 85 -4.00 1.20 -1.76
CA ILE A 85 -3.72 2.52 -2.34
C ILE A 85 -4.13 3.64 -1.40
N VAL A 86 -3.45 4.77 -1.51
CA VAL A 86 -3.96 6.03 -0.99
C VAL A 86 -4.90 6.62 -2.06
N PRO A 87 -6.16 6.94 -1.72
CA PRO A 87 -7.12 7.49 -2.68
C PRO A 87 -6.67 8.80 -3.34
N LEU A 88 -7.25 9.08 -4.51
CA LEU A 88 -7.07 10.34 -5.22
C LEU A 88 -7.41 11.53 -4.32
N GLY A 89 -6.52 12.51 -4.29
CA GLY A 89 -6.61 13.68 -3.42
C GLY A 89 -5.42 13.76 -2.47
N GLY A 90 -4.73 12.65 -2.29
CA GLY A 90 -3.51 12.57 -1.49
C GLY A 90 -3.74 12.78 0.00
N PRO A 91 -2.67 13.01 0.74
CA PRO A 91 -2.76 13.36 2.15
C PRO A 91 -3.49 14.70 2.33
N VAL A 92 -4.38 14.75 3.33
CA VAL A 92 -5.04 15.96 3.79
C VAL A 92 -4.65 16.23 5.25
N PRO A 93 -4.74 17.46 5.76
CA PRO A 93 -4.45 17.73 7.16
C PRO A 93 -5.37 16.92 8.09
N VAL A 94 -4.87 16.50 9.25
CA VAL A 94 -5.67 15.81 10.29
C VAL A 94 -6.90 16.62 10.67
N SER A 95 -6.81 17.96 10.69
CA SER A 95 -7.95 18.86 10.95
C SER A 95 -9.13 18.67 9.98
N GLN A 96 -8.88 18.21 8.75
CA GLN A 96 -9.97 17.86 7.85
C GLN A 96 -10.70 16.59 8.31
N PHE A 97 -9.96 15.56 8.69
CA PHE A 97 -10.54 14.33 9.28
C PHE A 97 -11.30 14.63 10.57
N TYR A 98 -10.82 15.59 11.37
CA TYR A 98 -11.55 16.06 12.54
C TYR A 98 -12.87 16.73 12.17
N ALA A 99 -12.87 17.60 11.17
CA ALA A 99 -14.09 18.26 10.69
C ALA A 99 -15.14 17.26 10.15
N GLU A 100 -14.67 16.12 9.64
CA GLU A 100 -15.49 15.01 9.18
C GLU A 100 -15.92 14.04 10.30
N GLY A 101 -15.48 14.28 11.54
CA GLY A 101 -15.77 13.42 12.68
C GLY A 101 -14.98 12.10 12.72
N MET A 102 -13.91 12.02 11.94
CA MET A 102 -13.10 10.80 11.79
C MET A 102 -11.99 10.67 12.84
N VAL A 103 -11.59 11.73 13.50
CA VAL A 103 -10.63 11.71 14.61
C VAL A 103 -11.14 12.52 15.80
N SER A 104 -10.55 12.31 16.98
CA SER A 104 -10.93 13.06 18.19
C SER A 104 -10.35 14.47 18.20
N ALA A 105 -10.94 15.36 19.01
CA ALA A 105 -10.42 16.70 19.22
C ALA A 105 -8.99 16.71 19.78
N ALA A 106 -8.63 15.73 20.60
CA ALA A 106 -7.28 15.60 21.14
C ALA A 106 -6.26 15.25 20.06
N VAL A 107 -6.64 14.41 19.10
CA VAL A 107 -5.80 14.10 17.94
C VAL A 107 -5.62 15.31 17.04
N ASP A 108 -6.68 16.06 16.80
CA ASP A 108 -6.60 17.30 16.03
C ASP A 108 -5.76 18.38 16.73
N GLU A 109 -5.89 18.52 18.04
CA GLU A 109 -5.07 19.46 18.81
C GLU A 109 -3.57 19.15 18.70
N HIS A 110 -3.21 17.86 18.68
CA HIS A 110 -1.82 17.42 18.63
C HIS A 110 -1.25 17.37 17.20
N TYR A 111 -2.01 16.79 16.26
CA TYR A 111 -1.55 16.52 14.89
C TYR A 111 -2.28 17.35 13.81
N GLY A 112 -3.10 18.33 14.16
CA GLY A 112 -4.02 18.99 13.25
C GLY A 112 -3.44 19.47 11.93
N SER A 113 -2.17 19.91 11.92
CA SER A 113 -1.45 20.34 10.71
C SER A 113 -0.72 19.22 9.98
N GLU A 114 -0.52 18.06 10.62
CA GLU A 114 0.15 16.92 9.99
C GLU A 114 -0.72 16.31 8.89
N PRO A 115 -0.09 15.82 7.81
CA PRO A 115 -0.83 15.12 6.77
C PRO A 115 -1.34 13.78 7.27
N ALA A 116 -2.54 13.41 6.86
CA ALA A 116 -3.12 12.11 7.14
C ALA A 116 -3.77 11.52 5.89
N VAL A 117 -3.90 10.20 5.86
CA VAL A 117 -4.46 9.43 4.75
C VAL A 117 -5.37 8.33 5.27
N GLN A 118 -6.18 7.80 4.38
CA GLN A 118 -6.71 6.45 4.48
C GLN A 118 -5.99 5.59 3.45
N ILE A 119 -5.74 4.33 3.77
CA ILE A 119 -5.10 3.35 2.86
C ILE A 119 -6.18 2.35 2.51
N GLU A 120 -6.67 2.43 1.28
CA GLU A 120 -7.85 1.68 0.83
C GLU A 120 -7.46 0.43 0.06
N TYR A 121 -8.16 -0.67 0.34
CA TYR A 121 -8.06 -1.88 -0.46
C TYR A 121 -8.71 -1.66 -1.82
N ALA A 122 -7.91 -1.81 -2.86
CA ALA A 122 -8.30 -1.52 -4.22
C ALA A 122 -7.78 -2.59 -5.20
N PRO A 123 -8.32 -3.82 -5.16
CA PRO A 123 -7.90 -4.88 -6.05
C PRO A 123 -8.01 -4.43 -7.50
N TYR A 124 -6.92 -4.59 -8.25
CA TYR A 124 -6.79 -4.10 -9.63
C TYR A 124 -7.06 -2.59 -9.76
N GLY A 125 -6.74 -1.81 -8.72
CA GLY A 125 -6.97 -0.36 -8.68
C GLY A 125 -8.45 0.04 -8.53
N LYS A 126 -9.32 -0.87 -8.11
CA LYS A 126 -10.76 -0.61 -7.87
C LYS A 126 -11.03 -0.43 -6.39
N PRO A 127 -11.34 0.79 -5.92
CA PRO A 127 -11.69 1.05 -4.54
C PRO A 127 -12.86 0.17 -4.06
N THR A 128 -12.73 -0.36 -2.84
CA THR A 128 -13.74 -1.25 -2.23
C THR A 128 -14.51 -0.61 -1.09
N GLY A 129 -14.10 0.56 -0.60
CA GLY A 129 -14.62 1.17 0.62
C GLY A 129 -14.10 0.51 1.90
N LEU A 130 -13.10 -0.37 1.80
CA LEU A 130 -12.44 -1.00 2.93
C LEU A 130 -11.02 -0.44 3.08
N CYS A 131 -10.70 0.05 4.24
CA CYS A 131 -9.41 0.67 4.56
C CYS A 131 -8.63 -0.15 5.58
N THR A 132 -7.31 -0.08 5.50
CA THR A 132 -6.41 -0.57 6.54
C THR A 132 -6.76 0.07 7.88
N ALA A 133 -6.85 -0.74 8.93
CA ALA A 133 -7.33 -0.30 10.24
C ALA A 133 -6.75 -1.13 11.39
N VAL A 134 -6.72 -0.51 12.56
CA VAL A 134 -6.67 -1.20 13.86
C VAL A 134 -8.08 -1.63 14.28
N ALA A 135 -8.20 -2.60 15.19
CA ALA A 135 -9.52 -3.14 15.55
C ALA A 135 -10.42 -2.12 16.26
N THR A 136 -9.87 -1.37 17.21
CA THR A 136 -10.59 -0.33 17.98
C THR A 136 -9.69 0.88 18.23
N THR A 137 -8.85 0.82 19.26
CA THR A 137 -7.79 1.78 19.53
C THR A 137 -6.47 1.03 19.39
N ALA A 138 -5.46 1.66 18.77
CA ALA A 138 -4.16 1.03 18.58
C ALA A 138 -3.57 0.55 19.91
N TYR A 139 -2.99 -0.65 19.90
CA TYR A 139 -2.30 -1.23 21.04
C TYR A 139 -1.07 -2.06 20.60
N GLN A 140 -0.23 -2.36 21.55
CA GLN A 140 1.03 -3.07 21.32
C GLN A 140 0.80 -4.44 20.65
N ASP A 141 1.56 -4.70 19.59
CA ASP A 141 1.56 -5.95 18.81
C ASP A 141 0.23 -6.26 18.08
N GLU A 142 -0.63 -5.27 17.92
CA GLU A 142 -1.85 -5.42 17.15
C GLU A 142 -1.54 -5.56 15.66
N GLY A 143 -2.11 -6.60 15.03
CA GLY A 143 -2.08 -6.77 13.59
C GLY A 143 -3.15 -5.92 12.89
N LEU A 144 -2.85 -5.41 11.71
CA LEU A 144 -3.76 -4.61 10.92
C LEU A 144 -4.75 -5.48 10.13
N SER A 145 -5.93 -4.93 9.89
CA SER A 145 -7.02 -5.58 9.14
C SER A 145 -7.77 -4.58 8.28
N LEU A 146 -8.77 -5.03 7.54
CA LEU A 146 -9.65 -4.16 6.76
C LEU A 146 -10.92 -3.84 7.54
N GLN A 147 -11.31 -2.57 7.55
CA GLN A 147 -12.59 -2.07 8.05
C GLN A 147 -13.22 -1.10 7.04
N PRO A 148 -14.54 -0.81 7.14
CA PRO A 148 -15.12 0.25 6.34
C PRO A 148 -14.34 1.56 6.52
N CYS A 149 -14.00 2.25 5.42
CA CYS A 149 -13.24 3.51 5.49
C CYS A 149 -13.94 4.58 6.33
N SER A 150 -15.25 4.46 6.54
CA SER A 150 -16.03 5.33 7.43
C SER A 150 -15.85 5.04 8.93
N ALA A 151 -15.05 4.03 9.33
CA ALA A 151 -14.81 3.73 10.74
C ALA A 151 -13.93 4.81 11.39
N PRO A 152 -14.44 5.57 12.38
CA PRO A 152 -13.71 6.71 12.94
C PRO A 152 -12.41 6.30 13.65
N GLY A 153 -11.38 7.10 13.51
CA GLY A 153 -10.07 6.95 14.12
C GLY A 153 -9.27 5.76 13.57
N THR A 154 -9.86 4.59 13.60
CA THR A 154 -9.17 3.32 13.31
C THR A 154 -8.62 3.21 11.88
N THR A 155 -9.22 3.90 10.91
CA THR A 155 -8.83 3.89 9.49
C THR A 155 -8.04 5.12 9.07
N VAL A 156 -7.79 6.05 9.97
CA VAL A 156 -7.02 7.27 9.69
C VAL A 156 -5.56 7.06 10.07
N TRP A 157 -4.67 7.34 9.13
CA TRP A 157 -3.23 7.15 9.29
C TRP A 157 -2.54 8.51 9.16
N ILE A 158 -1.92 8.95 10.25
CA ILE A 158 -1.23 10.22 10.37
C ILE A 158 0.22 10.03 9.95
N ILE A 159 0.67 10.83 9.02
CA ILE A 159 2.06 10.86 8.55
C ILE A 159 2.80 11.84 9.46
N ASP A 160 3.51 11.33 10.43
CA ASP A 160 4.23 12.14 11.41
C ASP A 160 5.52 12.70 10.79
N VAL A 161 5.38 13.83 10.12
CA VAL A 161 6.49 14.50 9.43
C VAL A 161 7.47 15.09 10.44
N ALA A 162 7.00 15.46 11.64
CA ALA A 162 7.84 16.04 12.68
C ALA A 162 8.92 15.05 13.16
N ASP A 163 8.60 13.75 13.17
CA ASP A 163 9.53 12.70 13.57
C ASP A 163 10.31 12.07 12.40
N SER A 164 10.20 12.62 11.20
CA SER A 164 11.00 12.19 10.05
C SER A 164 12.48 12.44 10.28
N PRO A 165 13.37 11.45 10.01
CA PRO A 165 14.80 11.65 10.15
C PRO A 165 15.33 12.69 9.17
N ALA A 166 16.12 13.65 9.63
CA ALA A 166 16.74 14.67 8.76
C ALA A 166 17.65 14.05 7.66
N THR A 167 18.16 12.84 7.89
CA THR A 167 18.97 12.07 6.92
C THR A 167 18.13 11.31 5.90
N ALA A 168 16.83 11.19 6.13
CA ALA A 168 15.88 10.49 5.25
C ALA A 168 14.51 11.20 5.26
N PRO A 169 14.42 12.47 4.80
CA PRO A 169 13.23 13.32 4.98
C PRO A 169 12.02 12.88 4.13
N THR A 170 12.15 11.85 3.31
CA THR A 170 11.08 11.24 2.53
C THR A 170 10.48 10.01 3.20
N TYR A 171 10.96 9.68 4.39
CA TYR A 171 10.47 8.59 5.22
C TYR A 171 9.99 9.12 6.55
N PHE A 172 8.87 8.64 7.01
CA PHE A 172 8.16 9.13 8.18
C PHE A 172 7.51 7.99 8.95
N PRO A 173 7.32 8.11 10.26
CA PRO A 173 6.42 7.24 11.00
C PRO A 173 4.98 7.40 10.49
N ILE A 174 4.21 6.32 10.54
CA ILE A 174 2.77 6.36 10.30
C ILE A 174 2.09 5.91 11.59
N VAL A 175 1.40 6.84 12.24
CA VAL A 175 0.69 6.61 13.50
C VAL A 175 -0.82 6.53 13.28
N ASN A 176 -1.54 5.85 14.17
CA ASN A 176 -2.97 5.65 13.97
C ASN A 176 -3.80 6.78 14.62
N GLY A 177 -4.80 7.29 13.92
CA GLY A 177 -5.68 8.37 14.37
C GLY A 177 -6.63 8.01 15.52
N SER A 178 -6.66 6.76 15.99
CA SER A 178 -7.37 6.35 17.20
C SER A 178 -6.52 6.46 18.46
N ASP A 179 -5.20 6.66 18.32
CA ASP A 179 -4.26 6.71 19.44
C ASP A 179 -4.34 8.08 20.13
N THR A 180 -4.24 8.05 21.45
CA THR A 180 -4.20 9.24 22.31
C THR A 180 -2.98 9.28 23.20
N ASP A 181 -2.05 8.35 23.06
CA ASP A 181 -0.71 8.43 23.66
C ASP A 181 0.22 9.24 22.76
N PHE A 182 0.20 10.56 22.93
CA PHE A 182 1.02 11.47 22.12
C PHE A 182 2.49 11.51 22.56
N VAL A 183 2.85 10.83 23.62
CA VAL A 183 4.25 10.74 24.07
C VAL A 183 4.95 9.53 23.47
N HIS A 184 4.24 8.43 23.33
CA HIS A 184 4.73 7.19 22.74
C HIS A 184 3.65 6.61 21.81
N PRO A 185 3.30 7.31 20.71
CA PRO A 185 2.22 6.87 19.85
C PRO A 185 2.51 5.48 19.26
N PHE A 186 1.46 4.77 18.91
CA PHE A 186 1.57 3.52 18.19
C PHE A 186 1.77 3.77 16.69
N ALA A 187 2.86 3.26 16.15
CA ALA A 187 3.22 3.39 14.75
C ALA A 187 3.21 2.04 14.02
N MET A 188 2.90 2.07 12.74
CA MET A 188 3.08 0.91 11.86
C MET A 188 4.51 0.41 11.94
N THR A 189 4.67 -0.88 12.18
CA THR A 189 5.97 -1.50 12.39
C THR A 189 6.05 -2.83 11.63
N ILE A 190 7.20 -3.07 11.00
CA ILE A 190 7.49 -4.37 10.41
C ILE A 190 8.31 -5.19 11.39
N LEU A 191 7.85 -6.39 11.65
CA LEU A 191 8.62 -7.39 12.39
C LEU A 191 9.36 -8.32 11.43
N GLY A 192 10.57 -8.71 11.82
CA GLY A 192 11.32 -9.75 11.13
C GLY A 192 12.02 -9.29 9.86
N ASN A 193 12.37 -10.25 9.02
CA ASN A 193 13.02 -10.06 7.74
C ASN A 193 12.14 -10.69 6.65
N PRO A 194 11.49 -9.90 5.78
CA PRO A 194 10.65 -10.44 4.70
C PRO A 194 11.44 -11.28 3.69
N ALA A 195 12.77 -11.15 3.62
CA ALA A 195 13.60 -12.01 2.77
C ALA A 195 13.53 -13.49 3.16
N ASP A 196 13.19 -13.78 4.42
CA ASP A 196 13.05 -15.14 4.94
C ASP A 196 11.61 -15.67 4.83
N GLN A 197 10.66 -14.81 4.39
CA GLN A 197 9.23 -15.12 4.30
C GLN A 197 8.63 -14.45 3.07
N LEU A 198 7.64 -15.10 2.45
CA LEU A 198 6.92 -14.54 1.30
C LEU A 198 6.15 -13.25 1.66
N PHE A 199 5.88 -13.05 2.92
CA PHE A 199 5.21 -11.86 3.46
C PHE A 199 5.58 -11.69 4.94
N THR A 200 5.45 -10.46 5.45
CA THR A 200 5.66 -10.11 6.87
C THR A 200 4.47 -9.30 7.36
N PRO A 201 3.84 -9.68 8.48
CA PRO A 201 2.77 -8.88 9.06
C PRO A 201 3.24 -7.47 9.42
N ILE A 202 2.36 -6.50 9.19
CA ILE A 202 2.49 -5.15 9.73
C ILE A 202 1.71 -5.12 11.03
N ILE A 203 2.33 -4.62 12.07
CA ILE A 203 1.74 -4.51 13.40
C ILE A 203 1.91 -3.11 13.96
N MET A 204 1.16 -2.80 15.01
CA MET A 204 1.32 -1.58 15.78
C MET A 204 2.32 -1.81 16.93
N GLN A 205 3.29 -0.93 17.04
CA GLN A 205 4.21 -0.87 18.19
C GLN A 205 4.42 0.58 18.60
N HIS A 206 4.72 0.80 19.87
CA HIS A 206 5.12 2.14 20.29
C HIS A 206 6.25 2.66 19.41
N LEU A 207 6.10 3.90 18.98
CA LEU A 207 7.16 4.60 18.28
C LEU A 207 8.40 4.68 19.19
N THR A 208 9.49 4.17 18.69
CA THR A 208 10.74 4.10 19.44
C THR A 208 11.78 5.07 18.85
N GLY A 209 12.54 5.67 19.73
CA GLY A 209 13.53 6.68 19.36
C GLY A 209 13.07 8.10 19.66
N ASN A 210 13.97 9.05 19.50
CA ASN A 210 13.66 10.46 19.52
C ASN A 210 13.44 10.96 18.09
N PRO A 211 12.89 12.16 17.88
CA PRO A 211 12.85 12.79 16.57
C PRO A 211 14.19 12.67 15.85
N GLY A 212 14.17 12.16 14.62
CA GLY A 212 15.37 11.92 13.83
C GLY A 212 16.15 10.62 14.10
N SER A 213 15.75 9.82 15.07
CA SER A 213 16.36 8.51 15.39
C SER A 213 15.39 7.33 15.35
N VAL A 214 14.26 7.49 14.70
CA VAL A 214 13.26 6.42 14.51
C VAL A 214 13.90 5.27 13.72
N PRO A 215 13.73 4.02 14.17
CA PRO A 215 14.33 2.88 13.49
C PRO A 215 13.67 2.60 12.13
N ALA A 216 14.44 2.11 11.17
CA ALA A 216 14.00 1.91 9.78
C ALA A 216 12.77 1.00 9.62
N ASN A 217 12.48 0.13 10.59
CA ASN A 217 11.30 -0.73 10.58
C ASN A 217 10.00 -0.03 10.99
N GLN A 218 10.08 1.24 11.43
CA GLN A 218 8.95 2.11 11.72
C GLN A 218 8.88 3.31 10.75
N LEU A 219 9.74 3.34 9.74
CA LEU A 219 9.79 4.39 8.74
C LEU A 219 9.24 3.91 7.40
N TRP A 220 8.37 4.73 6.84
CA TRP A 220 7.60 4.44 5.65
C TRP A 220 7.75 5.54 4.61
N GLY A 221 7.79 5.15 3.37
CA GLY A 221 7.71 6.06 2.22
C GLY A 221 6.43 5.82 1.45
N ALA A 222 6.12 6.77 0.58
CA ALA A 222 5.02 6.66 -0.37
C ALA A 222 5.54 6.93 -1.77
N ALA A 223 5.13 6.11 -2.73
CA ALA A 223 5.50 6.26 -4.12
C ALA A 223 4.32 5.96 -5.02
N HIS A 224 4.29 6.58 -6.20
CA HIS A 224 3.37 6.14 -7.25
C HIS A 224 3.72 4.71 -7.62
N GLY A 225 2.71 3.84 -7.64
CA GLY A 225 2.88 2.44 -7.98
C GLY A 225 3.55 2.35 -9.35
N THR A 226 4.73 1.76 -9.38
CA THR A 226 5.38 1.36 -10.61
C THR A 226 4.85 -0.01 -10.97
N VAL A 227 3.90 -0.02 -11.83
CA VAL A 227 3.43 -1.26 -12.47
C VAL A 227 4.28 -1.56 -13.66
#